data_8755f7a55119e97985b2d7074ba74d3a
#
_entry.id   8755f7a55119e97985b2d7074ba74d3a
#
_cell.length_a   1.000
_cell.length_b   1.000
_cell.length_c   1.000
_cell.angle_alpha   90.00
_cell.angle_beta   90.00
_cell.angle_gamma   90.00
#
_symmetry.space_group_name_H-M   'P 1'
#
loop_
_entity.id
_entity.type
_entity.pdbx_description
1 polymer ?
#
loop_
_entity_poly.entity_id
_entity_poly.type
_entity_poly.pdbx_seq_one_letter_code
_entity_poly.pdbx_strand_id
1 'polypeptide(L)'
;MAIGNPLGYDDTATTGIVSALNRPVSVMDNQSRSEIVTNAVQIDAAINPGNSGGPTFNAAGKVIGINSSIAATSAQGETTGSIGIGFAIPANLVKRVVTEIIKNGSVKHVALGIMIKSTAVESEGITRGGAQIVSVNQGSPAEKAGLKANDTIVAFDDKPVSNNYALLGYVRATAFNQKATLTIVRNGNTLKLQVTFNQEEAAVNGTNKQEKKLKKNQKKPSKKRGSKSDDDDDDDLQQRGDDDGDDGGIFDPFGFW
;
A
#
# COMPACT_ATOMS: atom_id res chain seq x y z
N MET A 1 -5.47 18.47 -14.92
CA MET A 1 -6.71 17.95 -15.52
C MET A 1 -6.75 16.45 -15.33
N ALA A 2 -7.83 15.94 -14.78
CA ALA A 2 -8.06 14.50 -14.62
C ALA A 2 -9.11 14.05 -15.65
N ILE A 3 -8.88 12.88 -16.24
CA ILE A 3 -9.79 12.29 -17.24
C ILE A 3 -10.24 10.93 -16.75
N GLY A 4 -11.50 10.58 -17.01
CA GLY A 4 -12.08 9.30 -16.65
C GLY A 4 -13.47 9.11 -17.22
N ASN A 5 -14.13 8.03 -16.77
CA ASN A 5 -15.48 7.66 -17.18
C ASN A 5 -16.39 7.50 -15.94
N PRO A 6 -16.65 8.59 -15.18
CA PRO A 6 -17.46 8.50 -13.96
C PRO A 6 -18.91 8.18 -14.31
N LEU A 7 -19.50 7.22 -13.59
CA LEU A 7 -20.90 6.83 -13.73
C LEU A 7 -21.30 6.39 -15.14
N GLY A 8 -20.34 5.98 -15.98
CA GLY A 8 -20.60 5.60 -17.37
C GLY A 8 -20.69 6.78 -18.36
N TYR A 9 -20.35 8.00 -17.93
CA TYR A 9 -20.25 9.16 -18.82
C TYR A 9 -18.85 9.23 -19.43
N ASP A 10 -18.74 8.87 -20.69
CA ASP A 10 -17.48 8.86 -21.44
C ASP A 10 -16.84 10.23 -21.50
N ASP A 11 -15.50 10.24 -21.60
CA ASP A 11 -14.67 11.42 -21.85
C ASP A 11 -14.83 12.58 -20.84
N THR A 12 -15.16 12.25 -19.59
CA THR A 12 -15.28 13.27 -18.55
C THR A 12 -13.90 13.81 -18.18
N ALA A 13 -13.76 15.12 -18.29
CA ALA A 13 -12.58 15.87 -17.87
C ALA A 13 -12.90 16.80 -16.72
N THR A 14 -12.11 16.74 -15.65
CA THR A 14 -12.18 17.68 -14.52
C THR A 14 -10.86 18.42 -14.39
N THR A 15 -10.92 19.67 -13.89
CA THR A 15 -9.73 20.51 -13.72
C THR A 15 -9.59 20.94 -12.27
N GLY A 16 -8.36 21.21 -11.88
CA GLY A 16 -8.02 21.66 -10.54
C GLY A 16 -6.51 21.92 -10.42
N ILE A 17 -6.05 22.07 -9.19
CA ILE A 17 -4.65 22.29 -8.87
C ILE A 17 -4.07 21.12 -8.07
N VAL A 18 -2.75 21.02 -8.00
CA VAL A 18 -2.07 20.14 -7.07
C VAL A 18 -2.12 20.78 -5.68
N SER A 19 -2.91 20.19 -4.79
CA SER A 19 -3.11 20.68 -3.42
C SER A 19 -1.97 20.28 -2.49
N ALA A 20 -1.38 19.09 -2.70
CA ALA A 20 -0.24 18.61 -1.94
C ALA A 20 0.53 17.52 -2.69
N LEU A 21 1.81 17.37 -2.36
CA LEU A 21 2.66 16.26 -2.81
C LEU A 21 2.97 15.32 -1.63
N ASN A 22 3.27 14.08 -1.98
CA ASN A 22 3.67 13.05 -1.01
C ASN A 22 2.65 12.88 0.14
N ARG A 23 1.36 12.99 -0.16
CA ARG A 23 0.31 12.74 0.82
C ARG A 23 0.21 11.24 1.07
N PRO A 24 0.48 10.73 2.29
CA PRO A 24 0.31 9.32 2.57
C PRO A 24 -1.18 8.97 2.57
N VAL A 25 -1.55 8.05 1.72
CA VAL A 25 -2.90 7.49 1.61
C VAL A 25 -2.80 6.00 1.88
N SER A 26 -3.60 5.49 2.80
CA SER A 26 -3.63 4.08 3.14
C SER A 26 -4.91 3.42 2.66
N VAL A 27 -4.77 2.19 2.19
CA VAL A 27 -5.86 1.33 1.73
C VAL A 27 -5.68 -0.03 2.36
N MET A 28 -6.77 -0.63 2.85
CA MET A 28 -6.76 -2.00 3.30
C MET A 28 -6.86 -2.94 2.09
N ASP A 29 -5.87 -3.80 1.92
CA ASP A 29 -5.97 -4.91 0.98
C ASP A 29 -6.82 -6.02 1.59
N ASN A 30 -7.97 -6.28 0.99
CA ASN A 30 -8.93 -7.28 1.48
C ASN A 30 -8.40 -8.71 1.36
N GLN A 31 -7.47 -8.99 0.46
CA GLN A 31 -6.90 -10.32 0.27
C GLN A 31 -5.81 -10.63 1.29
N SER A 32 -4.87 -9.73 1.49
CA SER A 32 -3.76 -9.90 2.43
C SER A 32 -4.09 -9.40 3.83
N ARG A 33 -5.19 -8.67 4.02
CA ARG A 33 -5.55 -7.94 5.25
C ARG A 33 -4.43 -7.03 5.73
N SER A 34 -3.64 -6.53 4.80
CA SER A 34 -2.53 -5.61 5.08
C SER A 34 -2.87 -4.20 4.62
N GLU A 35 -2.36 -3.22 5.36
CA GLU A 35 -2.48 -1.81 4.99
C GLU A 35 -1.44 -1.47 3.92
N ILE A 36 -1.91 -0.99 2.77
CA ILE A 36 -1.05 -0.51 1.68
C ILE A 36 -1.02 1.00 1.74
N VAL A 37 0.18 1.57 1.85
CA VAL A 37 0.37 3.01 1.89
C VAL A 37 1.06 3.49 0.61
N THR A 38 0.50 4.53 -0.01
CA THR A 38 1.07 5.21 -1.18
C THR A 38 1.19 6.71 -0.89
N ASN A 39 2.34 7.29 -1.18
CA ASN A 39 2.51 8.75 -1.13
C ASN A 39 1.98 9.36 -2.43
N ALA A 40 0.73 9.81 -2.40
CA ALA A 40 -0.02 10.32 -3.55
C ALA A 40 0.22 11.79 -3.83
N VAL A 41 -0.14 12.22 -5.03
CA VAL A 41 -0.39 13.61 -5.39
C VAL A 41 -1.83 13.92 -5.03
N GLN A 42 -2.07 14.87 -4.14
CA GLN A 42 -3.40 15.37 -3.83
C GLN A 42 -3.78 16.48 -4.80
N ILE A 43 -4.99 16.39 -5.36
CA ILE A 43 -5.58 17.36 -6.28
C ILE A 43 -6.98 17.74 -5.82
N ASP A 44 -7.45 18.91 -6.21
CA ASP A 44 -8.84 19.35 -5.95
C ASP A 44 -9.76 19.15 -7.16
N ALA A 45 -9.25 18.66 -8.29
CA ALA A 45 -10.07 18.20 -9.40
C ALA A 45 -11.05 17.13 -8.91
N ALA A 46 -12.30 17.19 -9.34
CA ALA A 46 -13.32 16.24 -8.92
C ALA A 46 -12.98 14.82 -9.42
N ILE A 47 -12.68 13.94 -8.48
CA ILE A 47 -12.49 12.52 -8.71
C ILE A 47 -13.68 11.76 -8.13
N ASN A 48 -14.36 11.01 -8.97
CA ASN A 48 -15.54 10.20 -8.64
C ASN A 48 -15.28 8.75 -9.06
N PRO A 49 -16.04 7.76 -8.56
CA PRO A 49 -16.01 6.39 -9.06
C PRO A 49 -16.15 6.36 -10.59
N GLY A 50 -15.23 5.62 -11.27
CA GLY A 50 -15.11 5.61 -12.73
C GLY A 50 -13.96 6.48 -13.27
N ASN A 51 -13.43 7.41 -12.48
CA ASN A 51 -12.21 8.15 -12.83
C ASN A 51 -10.93 7.37 -12.47
N SER A 52 -11.01 6.38 -11.59
CA SER A 52 -9.87 5.56 -11.17
C SER A 52 -9.24 4.85 -12.36
N GLY A 53 -7.91 4.83 -12.43
CA GLY A 53 -7.15 4.29 -13.56
C GLY A 53 -6.97 5.28 -14.71
N GLY A 54 -7.74 6.34 -14.79
CA GLY A 54 -7.58 7.41 -15.78
C GLY A 54 -6.37 8.31 -15.47
N PRO A 55 -5.87 9.04 -16.47
CA PRO A 55 -4.68 9.89 -16.31
C PRO A 55 -4.99 11.25 -15.69
N THR A 56 -4.03 11.75 -14.89
CA THR A 56 -3.96 13.16 -14.52
C THR A 56 -2.85 13.85 -15.31
N PHE A 57 -3.20 14.93 -16.00
CA PHE A 57 -2.29 15.72 -16.83
C PHE A 57 -1.93 17.06 -16.18
N ASN A 58 -0.72 17.54 -16.46
CA ASN A 58 -0.36 18.95 -16.22
C ASN A 58 -0.77 19.84 -17.40
N ALA A 59 -0.52 21.16 -17.28
CA ALA A 59 -0.85 22.14 -18.33
C ALA A 59 -0.06 21.94 -19.64
N ALA A 60 1.04 21.20 -19.62
CA ALA A 60 1.83 20.85 -20.79
C ALA A 60 1.39 19.53 -21.45
N GLY A 61 0.25 18.95 -21.04
CA GLY A 61 -0.27 17.69 -21.58
C GLY A 61 0.53 16.45 -21.16
N LYS A 62 1.40 16.54 -20.15
CA LYS A 62 2.16 15.39 -19.64
C LYS A 62 1.39 14.72 -18.51
N VAL A 63 1.34 13.38 -18.51
CA VAL A 63 0.78 12.58 -17.42
C VAL A 63 1.67 12.76 -16.18
N ILE A 64 1.09 13.25 -15.09
CA ILE A 64 1.74 13.43 -13.79
C ILE A 64 1.31 12.39 -12.76
N GLY A 65 0.20 11.69 -13.03
CA GLY A 65 -0.29 10.63 -12.15
C GLY A 65 -1.43 9.84 -12.78
N ILE A 66 -1.81 8.77 -12.10
CA ILE A 66 -3.00 7.97 -12.40
C ILE A 66 -4.01 8.21 -11.28
N ASN A 67 -5.23 8.58 -11.65
CA ASN A 67 -6.30 8.85 -10.71
C ASN A 67 -6.58 7.63 -9.82
N SER A 68 -6.80 7.88 -8.54
CA SER A 68 -7.20 6.87 -7.58
C SER A 68 -8.35 7.43 -6.74
N SER A 69 -9.47 6.74 -6.69
CA SER A 69 -10.71 7.22 -6.05
C SER A 69 -10.74 6.94 -4.53
N ILE A 70 -9.62 7.03 -3.84
CA ILE A 70 -9.45 6.55 -2.46
C ILE A 70 -10.11 7.46 -1.40
N ALA A 71 -10.51 8.67 -1.72
CA ALA A 71 -11.12 9.57 -0.74
C ALA A 71 -12.64 9.64 -0.92
N ALA A 72 -13.35 8.53 -0.72
CA ALA A 72 -14.76 8.59 -0.39
C ALA A 72 -14.90 8.50 1.14
N THR A 73 -15.39 9.54 1.78
CA THR A 73 -15.86 9.45 3.16
C THR A 73 -17.15 8.66 3.12
N SER A 74 -17.06 7.34 3.28
CA SER A 74 -18.23 6.51 3.51
C SER A 74 -18.68 6.67 4.97
N ALA A 75 -19.44 7.72 5.24
CA ALA A 75 -20.36 7.70 6.34
C ALA A 75 -21.63 6.99 5.83
N GLN A 76 -21.87 5.76 6.33
CA GLN A 76 -23.13 5.04 6.16
C GLN A 76 -23.55 4.64 4.73
N GLY A 77 -22.64 4.04 3.93
CA GLY A 77 -23.08 3.28 2.74
C GLY A 77 -23.51 4.10 1.52
N GLU A 78 -23.48 5.42 1.57
CA GLU A 78 -23.72 6.26 0.41
C GLU A 78 -22.39 6.71 -0.20
N THR A 79 -22.20 6.44 -1.49
CA THR A 79 -21.10 7.01 -2.28
C THR A 79 -21.33 8.50 -2.45
N THR A 80 -20.77 9.29 -1.54
CA THR A 80 -20.78 10.74 -1.71
C THR A 80 -19.82 11.11 -2.84
N GLY A 81 -20.27 12.01 -3.74
CA GLY A 81 -19.44 12.55 -4.82
C GLY A 81 -18.18 13.27 -4.28
N SER A 82 -17.33 13.73 -5.19
CA SER A 82 -16.10 14.43 -4.85
C SER A 82 -16.34 15.62 -3.91
N ILE A 83 -15.56 15.66 -2.84
CA ILE A 83 -15.54 16.78 -1.86
C ILE A 83 -14.36 17.75 -2.10
N GLY A 84 -13.77 17.74 -3.30
CA GLY A 84 -12.56 18.55 -3.60
C GLY A 84 -11.28 17.94 -3.07
N ILE A 85 -11.27 16.66 -2.71
CA ILE A 85 -10.09 15.90 -2.30
C ILE A 85 -9.98 14.68 -3.20
N GLY A 86 -9.08 14.75 -4.18
CA GLY A 86 -8.75 13.67 -5.07
C GLY A 86 -7.28 13.26 -4.91
N PHE A 87 -6.96 12.02 -5.25
CA PHE A 87 -5.60 11.53 -5.21
C PHE A 87 -5.19 10.91 -6.55
N ALA A 88 -3.93 11.07 -6.89
CA ALA A 88 -3.32 10.41 -8.05
C ALA A 88 -2.03 9.73 -7.62
N ILE A 89 -1.82 8.50 -8.10
CA ILE A 89 -0.56 7.77 -7.93
C ILE A 89 0.48 8.46 -8.81
N PRO A 90 1.63 8.91 -8.27
CA PRO A 90 2.64 9.65 -9.04
C PRO A 90 3.13 8.86 -10.28
N ALA A 91 3.23 9.51 -11.43
CA ALA A 91 3.60 8.88 -12.69
C ALA A 91 4.97 8.17 -12.67
N ASN A 92 5.93 8.68 -11.88
CA ASN A 92 7.22 8.02 -11.70
C ASN A 92 7.11 6.68 -10.97
N LEU A 93 6.24 6.59 -9.95
CA LEU A 93 5.95 5.33 -9.25
C LEU A 93 5.25 4.35 -10.19
N VAL A 94 4.22 4.80 -10.91
CA VAL A 94 3.52 3.97 -11.91
C VAL A 94 4.50 3.42 -12.93
N LYS A 95 5.37 4.27 -13.52
CA LYS A 95 6.37 3.85 -14.50
C LYS A 95 7.30 2.76 -13.95
N ARG A 96 7.78 2.91 -12.71
CA ARG A 96 8.63 1.91 -12.05
C ARG A 96 7.89 0.58 -11.90
N VAL A 97 6.72 0.61 -11.29
CA VAL A 97 5.90 -0.59 -11.01
C VAL A 97 5.56 -1.33 -12.30
N VAL A 98 5.04 -0.62 -13.31
CA VAL A 98 4.69 -1.22 -14.60
C VAL A 98 5.92 -1.81 -15.30
N THR A 99 7.07 -1.11 -15.25
CA THR A 99 8.32 -1.62 -15.83
C THR A 99 8.77 -2.92 -15.15
N GLU A 100 8.66 -3.01 -13.82
CA GLU A 100 9.01 -4.23 -13.07
C GLU A 100 8.05 -5.37 -13.38
N ILE A 101 6.74 -5.11 -13.49
CA ILE A 101 5.73 -6.11 -13.86
C ILE A 101 6.00 -6.67 -15.26
N ILE A 102 6.24 -5.81 -16.25
CA ILE A 102 6.52 -6.23 -17.62
C ILE A 102 7.80 -7.10 -17.68
N LYS A 103 8.84 -6.74 -16.94
CA LYS A 103 10.12 -7.46 -16.97
C LYS A 103 10.13 -8.75 -16.16
N ASN A 104 9.46 -8.76 -15.02
CA ASN A 104 9.63 -9.80 -14.00
C ASN A 104 8.32 -10.52 -13.64
N GLY A 105 7.18 -10.09 -14.18
CA GLY A 105 5.85 -10.60 -13.83
C GLY A 105 5.35 -10.17 -12.44
N SER A 106 6.17 -9.46 -11.66
CA SER A 106 5.82 -9.01 -10.29
C SER A 106 6.70 -7.86 -9.86
N VAL A 107 6.27 -7.16 -8.80
CA VAL A 107 7.04 -6.09 -8.15
C VAL A 107 7.67 -6.61 -6.87
N LYS A 108 8.95 -6.29 -6.67
CA LYS A 108 9.67 -6.56 -5.42
C LYS A 108 9.57 -5.34 -4.51
N HIS A 109 8.77 -5.45 -3.47
CA HIS A 109 8.75 -4.44 -2.42
C HIS A 109 9.91 -4.67 -1.46
N VAL A 110 10.57 -3.57 -1.10
CA VAL A 110 11.71 -3.58 -0.17
C VAL A 110 11.26 -3.22 1.24
N ALA A 111 12.02 -3.67 2.22
CA ALA A 111 11.80 -3.30 3.62
C ALA A 111 13.06 -2.71 4.23
N LEU A 112 12.85 -1.83 5.21
CA LEU A 112 13.90 -1.27 6.05
C LEU A 112 14.25 -2.20 7.22
N GLY A 113 13.28 -2.99 7.68
CA GLY A 113 13.45 -3.92 8.80
C GLY A 113 13.43 -3.24 10.15
N ILE A 114 12.44 -2.37 10.37
CA ILE A 114 12.20 -1.65 11.62
C ILE A 114 10.73 -1.73 12.01
N MET A 115 10.45 -1.61 13.31
CA MET A 115 9.15 -1.29 13.83
C MET A 115 9.12 0.21 14.17
N ILE A 116 8.07 0.91 13.76
CA ILE A 116 7.97 2.36 13.88
C ILE A 116 6.63 2.79 14.47
N LYS A 117 6.63 3.98 15.06
CA LYS A 117 5.42 4.71 15.47
C LYS A 117 5.55 6.18 15.10
N SER A 118 4.41 6.86 14.93
CA SER A 118 4.40 8.32 14.75
C SER A 118 4.79 9.03 16.04
N THR A 119 5.56 10.11 15.92
CA THR A 119 5.96 10.95 17.03
C THR A 119 6.20 12.38 16.57
N ALA A 120 6.30 13.30 17.51
CA ALA A 120 6.90 14.61 17.30
C ALA A 120 8.27 14.65 18.01
N VAL A 121 9.25 15.28 17.40
CA VAL A 121 10.60 15.43 17.95
C VAL A 121 11.07 16.87 17.77
N GLU A 122 11.77 17.37 18.76
CA GLU A 122 12.45 18.66 18.70
C GLU A 122 13.93 18.48 18.33
N SER A 123 14.38 19.27 17.37
CA SER A 123 15.78 19.37 17.00
C SER A 123 16.06 20.77 16.48
N GLU A 124 17.14 21.37 16.96
CA GLU A 124 17.55 22.75 16.59
C GLU A 124 16.46 23.80 16.86
N GLY A 125 15.70 23.63 17.95
CA GLY A 125 14.61 24.54 18.33
C GLY A 125 13.34 24.43 17.48
N ILE A 126 13.25 23.44 16.61
CA ILE A 126 12.09 23.20 15.74
C ILE A 126 11.46 21.87 16.08
N THR A 127 10.17 21.90 16.43
CA THR A 127 9.36 20.69 16.60
C THR A 127 8.81 20.24 15.25
N ARG A 128 9.03 18.96 14.89
CA ARG A 128 8.55 18.36 13.65
C ARG A 128 8.03 16.95 13.89
N GLY A 129 7.09 16.51 13.05
CA GLY A 129 6.64 15.13 13.04
C GLY A 129 7.72 14.20 12.51
N GLY A 130 7.62 12.91 12.84
CA GLY A 130 8.55 11.91 12.37
C GLY A 130 8.09 10.47 12.66
N ALA A 131 8.87 9.51 12.19
CA ALA A 131 8.71 8.09 12.46
C ALA A 131 9.78 7.63 13.46
N GLN A 132 9.40 7.39 14.73
CA GLN A 132 10.30 6.88 15.75
C GLN A 132 10.48 5.38 15.61
N ILE A 133 11.73 4.93 15.64
CA ILE A 133 12.09 3.51 15.62
C ILE A 133 11.87 2.92 17.02
N VAL A 134 10.99 1.92 17.08
CA VAL A 134 10.73 1.13 18.30
C VAL A 134 11.75 -0.01 18.42
N SER A 135 12.01 -0.70 17.30
CA SER A 135 12.99 -1.78 17.23
C SER A 135 13.60 -1.89 15.83
N VAL A 136 14.79 -2.47 15.76
CA VAL A 136 15.52 -2.76 14.52
C VAL A 136 15.73 -4.27 14.42
N ASN A 137 15.36 -4.86 13.29
CA ASN A 137 15.54 -6.28 13.05
C ASN A 137 17.01 -6.58 12.75
N GLN A 138 17.52 -7.66 13.34
CA GLN A 138 18.89 -8.11 13.11
C GLN A 138 19.14 -8.48 11.63
N GLY A 139 20.27 -8.10 11.09
CA GLY A 139 20.66 -8.32 9.70
C GLY A 139 19.94 -7.46 8.67
N SER A 140 19.04 -6.55 9.12
CA SER A 140 18.26 -5.70 8.24
C SER A 140 19.07 -4.58 7.57
N PRO A 141 18.54 -3.94 6.51
CA PRO A 141 19.11 -2.73 5.94
C PRO A 141 19.26 -1.60 6.98
N ALA A 142 18.34 -1.49 7.92
CA ALA A 142 18.38 -0.51 8.98
C ALA A 142 19.55 -0.72 9.94
N GLU A 143 19.76 -1.96 10.40
CA GLU A 143 20.88 -2.29 11.29
C GLU A 143 22.23 -2.01 10.60
N LYS A 144 22.37 -2.45 9.34
CA LYS A 144 23.59 -2.23 8.53
C LYS A 144 23.89 -0.75 8.31
N ALA A 145 22.85 0.10 8.25
CA ALA A 145 22.98 1.54 8.15
C ALA A 145 23.27 2.25 9.49
N GLY A 146 23.24 1.53 10.60
CA GLY A 146 23.48 2.08 11.95
C GLY A 146 22.29 2.76 12.58
N LEU A 147 21.06 2.48 12.10
CA LEU A 147 19.82 2.90 12.76
C LEU A 147 19.65 2.15 14.09
N LYS A 148 19.08 2.82 15.09
CA LYS A 148 18.89 2.31 16.44
C LYS A 148 17.48 2.58 16.94
N ALA A 149 17.05 1.83 17.93
CA ALA A 149 15.83 2.15 18.68
C ALA A 149 15.92 3.57 19.27
N ASN A 150 14.80 4.26 19.31
CA ASN A 150 14.62 5.67 19.70
C ASN A 150 15.14 6.71 18.68
N ASP A 151 15.76 6.34 17.57
CA ASP A 151 15.95 7.29 16.47
C ASP A 151 14.60 7.75 15.94
N THR A 152 14.46 9.02 15.60
CA THR A 152 13.28 9.53 14.89
C THR A 152 13.67 9.92 13.49
N ILE A 153 13.10 9.23 12.49
CA ILE A 153 13.32 9.55 11.08
C ILE A 153 12.44 10.73 10.71
N VAL A 154 13.05 11.82 10.26
CA VAL A 154 12.37 13.10 9.94
C VAL A 154 12.46 13.45 8.45
N ALA A 155 13.35 12.81 7.69
CA ALA A 155 13.36 12.95 6.23
C ALA A 155 13.88 11.66 5.56
N PHE A 156 13.39 11.42 4.33
CA PHE A 156 13.82 10.39 3.40
C PHE A 156 14.32 11.07 2.12
N ASP A 157 15.61 11.02 1.85
CA ASP A 157 16.29 11.92 0.93
C ASP A 157 15.94 13.38 1.31
N ASP A 158 15.44 14.18 0.36
CA ASP A 158 15.04 15.57 0.60
C ASP A 158 13.53 15.72 0.95
N LYS A 159 12.82 14.59 1.18
CA LYS A 159 11.38 14.59 1.44
C LYS A 159 11.10 14.47 2.93
N PRO A 160 10.26 15.34 3.51
CA PRO A 160 9.95 15.28 4.93
C PRO A 160 9.16 14.00 5.28
N VAL A 161 9.50 13.40 6.41
CA VAL A 161 8.76 12.29 7.04
C VAL A 161 7.97 12.87 8.21
N SER A 162 6.68 13.11 8.00
CA SER A 162 5.80 13.70 9.02
C SER A 162 5.26 12.67 10.03
N ASN A 163 5.20 11.39 9.64
CA ASN A 163 4.68 10.29 10.45
C ASN A 163 5.17 8.93 9.89
N ASN A 164 4.76 7.83 10.54
CA ASN A 164 5.09 6.47 10.09
C ASN A 164 4.55 6.14 8.70
N TYR A 165 3.35 6.61 8.32
CA TYR A 165 2.76 6.36 7.00
C TYR A 165 3.56 7.02 5.88
N ALA A 166 4.04 8.26 6.08
CA ALA A 166 4.88 8.93 5.10
C ALA A 166 6.16 8.12 4.82
N LEU A 167 6.82 7.62 5.87
CA LEU A 167 8.00 6.78 5.72
C LEU A 167 7.68 5.48 5.00
N LEU A 168 6.57 4.81 5.37
CA LEU A 168 6.15 3.56 4.75
C LEU A 168 5.93 3.72 3.24
N GLY A 169 5.25 4.80 2.84
CA GLY A 169 5.04 5.13 1.42
C GLY A 169 6.35 5.36 0.65
N TYR A 170 7.35 6.02 1.26
CA TYR A 170 8.66 6.21 0.63
C TYR A 170 9.41 4.88 0.48
N VAL A 171 9.42 4.05 1.51
CA VAL A 171 10.07 2.73 1.47
C VAL A 171 9.44 1.85 0.38
N ARG A 172 8.10 1.78 0.30
CA ARG A 172 7.40 1.01 -0.74
C ARG A 172 7.65 1.54 -2.15
N ALA A 173 7.85 2.85 -2.32
CA ALA A 173 8.21 3.46 -3.59
C ALA A 173 9.67 3.24 -4.00
N THR A 174 10.53 2.71 -3.11
CA THR A 174 11.96 2.51 -3.36
C THR A 174 12.19 1.22 -4.15
N ALA A 175 13.07 1.27 -5.15
CA ALA A 175 13.45 0.11 -5.93
C ALA A 175 14.45 -0.80 -5.19
N PHE A 176 14.50 -2.07 -5.56
CA PHE A 176 15.47 -3.01 -5.03
C PHE A 176 16.91 -2.56 -5.36
N ASN A 177 17.81 -2.65 -4.38
CA ASN A 177 19.19 -2.16 -4.41
C ASN A 177 19.34 -0.62 -4.51
N GLN A 178 18.27 0.15 -4.44
CA GLN A 178 18.38 1.60 -4.37
C GLN A 178 18.98 2.03 -3.02
N LYS A 179 19.78 3.11 -3.06
CA LYS A 179 20.27 3.80 -1.87
C LYS A 179 19.41 5.02 -1.61
N ALA A 180 19.17 5.32 -0.33
CA ALA A 180 18.53 6.55 0.12
C ALA A 180 19.22 7.09 1.37
N THR A 181 19.12 8.39 1.59
CA THR A 181 19.62 9.07 2.78
C THR A 181 18.47 9.30 3.75
N LEU A 182 18.58 8.73 4.96
CA LEU A 182 17.64 9.01 6.04
C LEU A 182 18.22 10.10 6.94
N THR A 183 17.46 11.18 7.13
CA THR A 183 17.76 12.17 8.15
C THR A 183 17.03 11.77 9.42
N ILE A 184 17.78 11.58 10.50
CA ILE A 184 17.27 11.15 11.80
C ILE A 184 17.60 12.16 12.88
N VAL A 185 16.82 12.16 13.94
CA VAL A 185 17.14 12.83 15.20
C VAL A 185 17.48 11.77 16.23
N ARG A 186 18.68 11.83 16.79
CA ARG A 186 19.19 10.95 17.83
C ARG A 186 19.75 11.78 18.97
N ASN A 187 19.16 11.67 20.18
CA ASN A 187 19.55 12.45 21.36
C ASN A 187 19.60 13.97 21.08
N GLY A 188 18.59 14.52 20.39
CA GLY A 188 18.50 15.93 20.03
C GLY A 188 19.37 16.36 18.83
N ASN A 189 20.27 15.52 18.33
CA ASN A 189 21.15 15.84 17.21
C ASN A 189 20.61 15.28 15.88
N THR A 190 20.72 16.07 14.84
CA THR A 190 20.37 15.65 13.47
C THR A 190 21.54 14.90 12.83
N LEU A 191 21.29 13.70 12.29
CA LEU A 191 22.27 12.85 11.63
C LEU A 191 21.73 12.40 10.27
N LYS A 192 22.62 12.19 9.30
CA LYS A 192 22.29 11.62 7.98
C LYS A 192 22.93 10.23 7.85
N LEU A 193 22.10 9.21 7.58
CA LEU A 193 22.55 7.85 7.40
C LEU A 193 22.15 7.35 6.00
N GLN A 194 23.09 6.70 5.31
CA GLN A 194 22.79 6.06 4.04
C GLN A 194 22.31 4.63 4.24
N VAL A 195 21.20 4.29 3.62
CA VAL A 195 20.60 2.95 3.63
C VAL A 195 20.58 2.38 2.22
N THR A 196 20.95 1.12 2.08
CA THR A 196 20.80 0.35 0.84
C THR A 196 19.64 -0.64 1.01
N PHE A 197 18.60 -0.52 0.16
CA PHE A 197 17.40 -1.35 0.22
C PHE A 197 17.59 -2.65 -0.56
N ASN A 198 18.34 -3.59 0.00
CA ASN A 198 18.73 -4.85 -0.64
C ASN A 198 18.06 -6.09 -0.03
N GLN A 199 16.95 -5.91 0.70
CA GLN A 199 16.12 -6.99 1.21
C GLN A 199 14.67 -6.79 0.84
N GLU A 200 14.02 -7.88 0.42
CA GLU A 200 12.60 -7.88 0.10
C GLU A 200 11.76 -7.86 1.38
N GLU A 201 10.62 -7.19 1.34
CA GLU A 201 9.67 -7.09 2.46
C GLU A 201 9.28 -8.46 3.01
N ALA A 202 9.01 -9.43 2.13
CA ALA A 202 8.67 -10.80 2.50
C ALA A 202 9.79 -11.52 3.27
N ALA A 203 11.06 -11.16 3.04
CA ALA A 203 12.20 -11.75 3.76
C ALA A 203 12.40 -11.14 5.15
N VAL A 204 12.09 -9.84 5.31
CA VAL A 204 12.33 -9.09 6.56
C VAL A 204 11.17 -9.24 7.54
N ASN A 205 9.93 -9.25 7.05
CA ASN A 205 8.73 -9.33 7.89
C ASN A 205 8.33 -10.76 8.27
N GLY A 206 9.10 -11.77 7.85
CA GLY A 206 8.92 -13.15 8.31
C GLY A 206 7.67 -13.88 7.79
N THR A 207 6.90 -13.28 6.89
CA THR A 207 5.68 -13.86 6.28
C THR A 207 5.95 -15.16 5.55
N ASN A 208 7.16 -15.38 5.02
CA ASN A 208 7.56 -16.63 4.37
C ASN A 208 7.65 -17.87 5.29
N LYS A 209 7.73 -17.69 6.62
CA LYS A 209 7.80 -18.86 7.53
C LYS A 209 6.42 -19.47 7.80
N GLN A 210 5.37 -18.68 7.82
CA GLN A 210 4.01 -19.18 8.04
C GLN A 210 3.42 -19.82 6.78
N GLU A 211 3.61 -19.24 5.61
CA GLU A 211 3.17 -19.85 4.34
C GLU A 211 3.91 -21.17 4.03
N LYS A 212 5.22 -21.26 4.30
CA LYS A 212 5.97 -22.52 4.15
C LYS A 212 5.50 -23.59 5.15
N LYS A 213 5.09 -23.23 6.37
CA LYS A 213 4.49 -24.16 7.34
C LYS A 213 3.10 -24.64 6.90
N LEU A 214 2.26 -23.74 6.38
CA LEU A 214 0.93 -24.07 5.86
C LEU A 214 1.01 -24.98 4.62
N LYS A 215 1.86 -24.69 3.65
CA LYS A 215 2.07 -25.51 2.44
C LYS A 215 2.71 -26.88 2.77
N LYS A 216 3.53 -26.97 3.84
CA LYS A 216 4.14 -28.23 4.28
C LYS A 216 3.12 -29.13 5.02
N ASN A 217 2.14 -28.55 5.70
CA ASN A 217 1.07 -29.29 6.36
C ASN A 217 -0.02 -29.78 5.38
N GLN A 218 -0.22 -29.09 4.25
CA GLN A 218 -1.16 -29.53 3.23
C GLN A 218 -0.62 -30.68 2.33
N LYS A 219 0.69 -30.97 2.35
CA LYS A 219 1.32 -32.06 1.57
C LYS A 219 1.47 -33.39 2.32
N LYS A 220 0.92 -33.54 3.53
CA LYS A 220 0.89 -34.85 4.19
C LYS A 220 -0.31 -35.65 3.65
N PRO A 221 -0.10 -36.81 3.00
CA PRO A 221 -1.21 -37.64 2.53
C PRO A 221 -1.96 -38.20 3.73
N SER A 222 -3.28 -37.98 3.76
CA SER A 222 -4.16 -38.63 4.72
C SER A 222 -4.11 -40.14 4.52
N LYS A 223 -3.57 -40.88 5.50
CA LYS A 223 -3.70 -42.34 5.58
C LYS A 223 -5.18 -42.67 5.69
N LYS A 224 -5.72 -43.32 4.66
CA LYS A 224 -7.02 -43.98 4.68
C LYS A 224 -7.05 -44.96 5.87
N ARG A 225 -7.87 -44.72 6.86
CA ARG A 225 -8.36 -45.73 7.78
C ARG A 225 -9.68 -46.24 7.22
N GLY A 226 -9.69 -47.47 6.80
CA GLY A 226 -10.92 -48.18 6.52
C GLY A 226 -11.62 -48.57 7.82
N SER A 227 -12.92 -48.45 7.87
CA SER A 227 -13.82 -49.19 8.72
C SER A 227 -15.20 -49.25 8.08
N LYS A 228 -15.62 -50.38 7.97
CA LYS A 228 -16.82 -51.17 7.85
C LYS A 228 -18.14 -50.42 8.07
N SER A 229 -19.04 -50.80 7.14
CA SER A 229 -20.49 -50.84 7.18
C SER A 229 -21.14 -50.98 8.55
N ASP A 230 -22.26 -50.30 8.76
CA ASP A 230 -23.57 -50.98 9.00
C ASP A 230 -24.69 -49.91 8.83
N ASP A 231 -25.78 -50.47 8.31
CA ASP A 231 -27.04 -49.94 7.86
C ASP A 231 -27.82 -49.17 8.95
N ASP A 232 -28.66 -48.22 8.58
CA ASP A 232 -30.12 -48.25 8.66
C ASP A 232 -30.73 -46.84 8.46
N ASP A 233 -31.66 -46.81 7.53
CA ASP A 233 -32.96 -46.15 7.37
C ASP A 233 -33.30 -44.82 8.10
N ASP A 234 -33.79 -43.87 7.38
CA ASP A 234 -35.14 -43.33 7.26
C ASP A 234 -35.19 -41.83 6.90
N ASP A 235 -35.89 -41.56 5.85
CA ASP A 235 -36.82 -40.48 5.48
C ASP A 235 -36.77 -39.14 6.26
N ASP A 236 -36.58 -38.03 5.57
CA ASP A 236 -37.70 -37.15 5.27
C ASP A 236 -37.39 -35.97 4.34
N LEU A 237 -38.38 -35.59 3.60
CA LEU A 237 -38.53 -34.69 2.48
C LEU A 237 -38.50 -33.19 2.85
N GLN A 238 -38.21 -32.38 1.76
CA GLN A 238 -38.66 -31.02 1.48
C GLN A 238 -37.68 -29.91 1.89
N GLN A 239 -37.35 -28.93 1.08
CA GLN A 239 -37.96 -28.20 -0.05
C GLN A 239 -36.95 -27.21 -0.63
N ARG A 240 -36.92 -27.14 -1.93
CA ARG A 240 -36.69 -26.03 -2.88
C ARG A 240 -36.23 -24.67 -2.36
N GLY A 241 -35.23 -24.15 -3.04
CA GLY A 241 -34.91 -22.74 -3.14
C GLY A 241 -33.83 -22.51 -4.19
N ASP A 242 -34.25 -22.45 -5.47
CA ASP A 242 -33.42 -21.96 -6.57
C ASP A 242 -33.14 -20.48 -6.31
N ASP A 243 -31.88 -20.09 -6.29
CA ASP A 243 -31.51 -18.69 -6.47
C ASP A 243 -30.21 -18.65 -7.28
N ASP A 244 -30.42 -18.61 -8.60
CA ASP A 244 -29.37 -18.33 -9.58
C ASP A 244 -28.99 -16.84 -9.45
N GLY A 245 -28.05 -16.54 -8.57
CA GLY A 245 -27.36 -15.27 -8.50
C GLY A 245 -26.12 -15.30 -9.37
N ASP A 246 -26.25 -14.77 -10.58
CA ASP A 246 -25.15 -14.45 -11.49
C ASP A 246 -24.29 -13.34 -10.86
N ASP A 247 -23.33 -13.74 -10.02
CA ASP A 247 -22.29 -12.84 -9.50
C ASP A 247 -21.25 -12.61 -10.60
N GLY A 248 -21.57 -11.67 -11.48
CA GLY A 248 -20.60 -11.04 -12.35
C GLY A 248 -19.52 -10.32 -11.54
N GLY A 249 -18.63 -11.08 -10.92
CA GLY A 249 -17.49 -10.56 -10.16
C GLY A 249 -16.64 -9.68 -11.07
N ILE A 250 -16.71 -8.37 -10.83
CA ILE A 250 -15.81 -7.39 -11.45
C ILE A 250 -14.39 -7.76 -11.01
N PHE A 251 -13.56 -8.20 -11.96
CA PHE A 251 -12.15 -8.46 -11.73
C PHE A 251 -11.45 -7.12 -11.41
N ASP A 252 -11.12 -6.90 -10.15
CA ASP A 252 -10.28 -5.76 -9.72
C ASP A 252 -8.83 -6.21 -9.63
N PRO A 253 -8.00 -5.96 -10.67
CA PRO A 253 -6.60 -6.37 -10.69
C PRO A 253 -5.72 -5.61 -9.70
N PHE A 254 -6.26 -4.59 -9.05
CA PHE A 254 -5.51 -3.71 -8.14
C PHE A 254 -6.05 -3.73 -6.69
N GLY A 255 -7.15 -4.44 -6.40
CA GLY A 255 -7.73 -4.56 -5.06
C GLY A 255 -8.30 -3.23 -4.51
N PHE A 256 -8.89 -2.40 -5.37
CA PHE A 256 -9.40 -1.07 -5.00
C PHE A 256 -10.93 -1.02 -4.81
N TRP A 257 -11.65 -2.17 -4.81
CA TRP A 257 -13.09 -2.25 -4.57
C TRP A 257 -13.43 -3.14 -3.39
#